data_c7fa114c3ed0804eb7f861ad051e8a1c
#
_entry.id   c7fa114c3ed0804eb7f861ad051e8a1c
#
_cell.length_a   1.000
_cell.length_b   1.000
_cell.length_c   1.000
_cell.angle_alpha   90.00
_cell.angle_beta   90.00
_cell.angle_gamma   90.00
#
_symmetry.space_group_name_H-M   'P 1'
#
loop_
_entity.id
_entity.type
_entity.pdbx_description
1 polymer ?
#
loop_
_entity_poly.entity_id
_entity_poly.type
_entity_poly.pdbx_seq_one_letter_code
_entity_poly.pdbx_strand_id
1 'polypeptide(L)'
;MTGSGAAATLKAETNDHHRRAESSPFQRALVAGKLPVDRYVGWLEQMRVLYRVLEAELTLAAVGDRYAALLGTRWRRTPELLADLAHFGRPAEPAPVPATDAFVGQLARWGGEKSAALIGVLYVLEGSTNGSRYIARSLRKAYALDLAGLGYLDPYGDAQTEEWARFKAAL
;
A
#
# COMPACT_ATOMS: atom_id res chain seq x y z
N MET A 1 22.41 -10.26 12.88
CA MET A 1 22.57 -9.55 11.58
C MET A 1 21.45 -8.54 11.51
N THR A 2 21.79 -7.28 11.54
CA THR A 2 20.87 -6.16 11.76
C THR A 2 19.98 -5.90 10.52
N GLY A 3 18.68 -5.67 10.72
CA GLY A 3 17.68 -5.40 9.69
C GLY A 3 17.96 -4.22 8.73
N SER A 4 19.06 -3.49 8.92
CA SER A 4 19.54 -2.46 8.00
C SER A 4 20.02 -3.02 6.64
N GLY A 5 20.47 -4.30 6.60
CA GLY A 5 20.94 -4.93 5.37
C GLY A 5 19.82 -5.27 4.38
N ALA A 6 18.74 -5.88 4.85
CA ALA A 6 17.61 -6.28 3.99
C ALA A 6 16.91 -5.05 3.38
N ALA A 7 16.61 -4.04 4.18
CA ALA A 7 15.98 -2.81 3.70
C ALA A 7 16.87 -2.05 2.68
N ALA A 8 18.19 -2.03 2.89
CA ALA A 8 19.13 -1.39 1.95
C ALA A 8 19.17 -2.13 0.61
N THR A 9 19.23 -3.47 0.64
CA THR A 9 19.19 -4.31 -0.55
C THR A 9 17.88 -4.12 -1.32
N LEU A 10 16.74 -4.22 -0.64
CA LEU A 10 15.42 -4.00 -1.26
C LEU A 10 15.34 -2.62 -1.91
N LYS A 11 15.82 -1.58 -1.24
CA LYS A 11 15.83 -0.22 -1.80
C LYS A 11 16.67 -0.15 -3.07
N ALA A 12 17.86 -0.74 -3.09
CA ALA A 12 18.75 -0.73 -4.26
C ALA A 12 18.11 -1.46 -5.44
N GLU A 13 17.61 -2.69 -5.20
CA GLU A 13 17.03 -3.55 -6.23
C GLU A 13 15.69 -3.01 -6.80
N THR A 14 14.93 -2.26 -6.02
CA THR A 14 13.63 -1.70 -6.46
C THR A 14 13.72 -0.29 -7.02
N ASN A 15 14.86 0.39 -6.95
CA ASN A 15 14.98 1.82 -7.29
C ASN A 15 14.58 2.14 -8.74
N ASP A 16 14.94 1.30 -9.71
CA ASP A 16 14.58 1.52 -11.12
C ASP A 16 13.09 1.31 -11.35
N HIS A 17 12.48 0.32 -10.72
CA HIS A 17 11.04 0.09 -10.76
C HIS A 17 10.28 1.26 -10.13
N HIS A 18 10.78 1.79 -9.01
CA HIS A 18 10.22 2.95 -8.33
C HIS A 18 10.21 4.18 -9.24
N ARG A 19 11.34 4.51 -9.86
CA ARG A 19 11.44 5.63 -10.81
C ARG A 19 10.50 5.47 -12.00
N ARG A 20 10.36 4.25 -12.54
CA ARG A 20 9.42 3.97 -13.64
C ARG A 20 7.98 4.16 -13.21
N ALA A 21 7.60 3.70 -12.03
CA ALA A 21 6.25 3.88 -11.48
C ALA A 21 5.93 5.37 -11.28
N GLU A 22 6.84 6.14 -10.66
CA GLU A 22 6.69 7.59 -10.44
C GLU A 22 6.56 8.37 -11.75
N SER A 23 7.23 7.92 -12.80
CA SER A 23 7.17 8.57 -14.13
C SER A 23 5.91 8.27 -14.91
N SER A 24 5.02 7.38 -14.44
CA SER A 24 3.77 7.07 -15.13
C SER A 24 2.83 8.29 -15.21
N PRO A 25 2.03 8.43 -16.28
CA PRO A 25 1.06 9.52 -16.39
C PRO A 25 0.07 9.56 -15.22
N PHE A 26 -0.35 8.40 -14.73
CA PHE A 26 -1.25 8.28 -13.58
C PHE A 26 -0.60 8.87 -12.33
N GLN A 27 0.61 8.43 -12.00
CA GLN A 27 1.31 8.87 -10.78
C GLN A 27 1.62 10.37 -10.82
N ARG A 28 2.04 10.88 -11.98
CA ARG A 28 2.27 12.34 -12.14
C ARG A 28 0.98 13.15 -11.96
N ALA A 29 -0.15 12.68 -12.49
CA ALA A 29 -1.43 13.36 -12.31
C ALA A 29 -1.90 13.30 -10.85
N LEU A 30 -1.70 12.17 -10.19
CA LEU A 30 -2.02 11.96 -8.77
C LEU A 30 -1.22 12.92 -7.86
N VAL A 31 0.11 12.94 -8.01
CA VAL A 31 1.02 13.83 -7.25
C VAL A 31 0.69 15.31 -7.48
N ALA A 32 0.37 15.68 -8.72
CA ALA A 32 0.04 17.06 -9.08
C ALA A 32 -1.38 17.50 -8.64
N GLY A 33 -2.20 16.62 -8.05
CA GLY A 33 -3.60 16.91 -7.72
C GLY A 33 -4.47 17.13 -8.96
N LYS A 34 -4.09 16.57 -10.11
CA LYS A 34 -4.79 16.72 -11.39
C LYS A 34 -5.51 15.44 -11.85
N LEU A 35 -5.44 14.37 -11.04
CA LEU A 35 -6.15 13.15 -11.35
C LEU A 35 -7.66 13.40 -11.12
N PRO A 36 -8.56 13.02 -12.07
CA PRO A 36 -9.99 13.09 -11.81
C PRO A 36 -10.40 12.23 -10.60
N VAL A 37 -11.34 12.72 -9.79
CA VAL A 37 -11.83 12.04 -8.57
C VAL A 37 -12.23 10.60 -8.85
N ASP A 38 -13.00 10.34 -9.92
CA ASP A 38 -13.43 8.98 -10.26
C ASP A 38 -12.26 8.04 -10.56
N ARG A 39 -11.16 8.54 -11.11
CA ARG A 39 -9.95 7.75 -11.34
C ARG A 39 -9.22 7.45 -10.05
N TYR A 40 -9.18 8.40 -9.12
CA TYR A 40 -8.65 8.19 -7.78
C TYR A 40 -9.46 7.12 -7.02
N VAL A 41 -10.79 7.26 -7.05
CA VAL A 41 -11.69 6.31 -6.37
C VAL A 41 -11.58 4.91 -6.99
N GLY A 42 -11.55 4.80 -8.32
CA GLY A 42 -11.32 3.53 -9.00
C GLY A 42 -9.97 2.89 -8.62
N TRP A 43 -8.93 3.70 -8.39
CA TRP A 43 -7.66 3.19 -7.87
C TRP A 43 -7.78 2.70 -6.42
N LEU A 44 -8.48 3.41 -5.53
CA LEU A 44 -8.77 2.94 -4.16
C LEU A 44 -9.50 1.58 -4.18
N GLU A 45 -10.46 1.40 -5.09
CA GLU A 45 -11.15 0.11 -5.29
C GLU A 45 -10.15 -1.01 -5.58
N GLN A 46 -9.19 -0.77 -6.47
CA GLN A 46 -8.17 -1.78 -6.80
C GLN A 46 -7.19 -2.02 -5.63
N MET A 47 -6.84 -0.99 -4.88
CA MET A 47 -6.04 -1.15 -3.67
C MET A 47 -6.80 -1.96 -2.59
N ARG A 48 -8.12 -1.78 -2.47
CA ARG A 48 -8.95 -2.59 -1.57
C ARG A 48 -8.91 -4.08 -1.94
N VAL A 49 -9.04 -4.40 -3.23
CA VAL A 49 -8.93 -5.79 -3.72
C VAL A 49 -7.55 -6.37 -3.37
N LEU A 50 -6.48 -5.61 -3.65
CA LEU A 50 -5.11 -6.03 -3.38
C LEU A 50 -4.88 -6.30 -1.89
N TYR A 51 -5.21 -5.34 -1.02
CA TYR A 51 -4.97 -5.47 0.42
C TYR A 51 -5.81 -6.58 1.04
N ARG A 52 -7.03 -6.80 0.60
CA ARG A 52 -7.86 -7.92 1.05
C ARG A 52 -7.12 -9.26 0.89
N VAL A 53 -6.54 -9.50 -0.27
CA VAL A 53 -5.80 -10.74 -0.54
C VAL A 53 -4.46 -10.76 0.19
N LEU A 54 -3.68 -9.69 0.11
CA LEU A 54 -2.38 -9.61 0.77
C LEU A 54 -2.49 -9.82 2.30
N GLU A 55 -3.46 -9.16 2.95
CA GLU A 55 -3.69 -9.28 4.39
C GLU A 55 -4.14 -10.69 4.78
N ALA A 56 -4.97 -11.34 3.95
CA ALA A 56 -5.39 -12.73 4.17
C ALA A 56 -4.18 -13.67 4.04
N GLU A 57 -3.41 -13.57 2.96
CA GLU A 57 -2.29 -14.47 2.72
C GLU A 57 -1.18 -14.30 3.77
N LEU A 58 -0.86 -13.08 4.17
CA LEU A 58 0.11 -12.84 5.24
C LEU A 58 -0.35 -13.36 6.60
N THR A 59 -1.66 -13.35 6.85
CA THR A 59 -2.23 -13.88 8.10
C THR A 59 -2.26 -15.41 8.10
N LEU A 60 -2.66 -16.03 6.97
CA LEU A 60 -2.81 -17.48 6.82
C LEU A 60 -1.46 -18.18 6.63
N ALA A 61 -0.56 -17.58 5.86
CA ALA A 61 0.73 -18.20 5.56
C ALA A 61 1.53 -18.47 6.84
N ALA A 62 1.11 -17.89 8.00
CA ALA A 62 1.95 -17.87 9.17
C ALA A 62 3.40 -17.85 8.68
N VAL A 63 3.83 -16.73 8.06
CA VAL A 63 5.19 -16.66 7.46
C VAL A 63 6.21 -16.89 8.57
N GLY A 64 5.80 -17.75 9.47
CA GLY A 64 6.46 -18.26 10.65
C GLY A 64 6.80 -17.17 11.66
N ASP A 65 7.32 -17.55 12.79
CA ASP A 65 7.85 -16.65 13.83
C ASP A 65 8.86 -15.62 13.29
N ARG A 66 9.46 -15.94 12.13
CA ARG A 66 10.45 -15.07 11.47
C ARG A 66 9.94 -13.66 11.17
N TYR A 67 8.67 -13.49 10.83
CA TYR A 67 8.06 -12.20 10.50
C TYR A 67 7.00 -11.73 11.50
N ALA A 68 6.94 -12.39 12.67
CA ALA A 68 5.94 -12.05 13.69
C ALA A 68 6.05 -10.58 14.14
N ALA A 69 7.29 -10.07 14.31
CA ALA A 69 7.53 -8.67 14.66
C ALA A 69 7.01 -7.71 13.58
N LEU A 70 7.24 -8.04 12.30
CA LEU A 70 6.76 -7.27 11.15
C LEU A 70 5.22 -7.25 11.10
N LEU A 71 4.60 -8.40 11.27
CA LEU A 71 3.13 -8.53 11.27
C LEU A 71 2.46 -7.91 12.50
N GLY A 72 3.24 -7.62 13.55
CA GLY A 72 2.81 -6.85 14.72
C GLY A 72 2.79 -5.34 14.51
N THR A 73 3.30 -4.83 13.38
CA THR A 73 3.26 -3.40 13.04
C THR A 73 1.89 -2.99 12.45
N ARG A 74 1.67 -1.68 12.27
CA ARG A 74 0.42 -1.12 11.72
C ARG A 74 0.39 -1.14 10.18
N TRP A 75 0.59 -2.28 9.55
CA TRP A 75 0.68 -2.41 8.10
C TRP A 75 -0.65 -2.65 7.37
N ARG A 76 -1.71 -3.04 8.10
CA ARG A 76 -3.03 -3.28 7.51
C ARG A 76 -3.66 -1.98 7.06
N ARG A 77 -4.29 -1.99 5.89
CA ARG A 77 -4.94 -0.82 5.26
C ARG A 77 -6.42 -1.03 4.96
N THR A 78 -6.93 -2.22 5.22
CA THR A 78 -8.35 -2.50 5.01
C THR A 78 -9.27 -1.50 5.73
N PRO A 79 -9.02 -1.10 6.99
CA PRO A 79 -9.90 -0.14 7.66
C PRO A 79 -9.95 1.22 6.95
N GLU A 80 -8.80 1.77 6.59
CA GLU A 80 -8.69 3.07 5.89
C GLU A 80 -9.33 3.02 4.51
N LEU A 81 -9.07 1.95 3.75
CA LEU A 81 -9.66 1.75 2.42
C LEU A 81 -11.18 1.64 2.47
N LEU A 82 -11.74 0.91 3.44
CA LEU A 82 -13.18 0.80 3.62
C LEU A 82 -13.81 2.14 4.00
N ALA A 83 -13.17 2.92 4.88
CA ALA A 83 -13.64 4.24 5.27
C ALA A 83 -13.61 5.22 4.08
N ASP A 84 -12.53 5.21 3.30
CA ASP A 84 -12.39 6.06 2.12
C ASP A 84 -13.40 5.69 1.04
N LEU A 85 -13.59 4.41 0.74
CA LEU A 85 -14.61 3.96 -0.22
C LEU A 85 -16.02 4.31 0.21
N ALA A 86 -16.35 4.14 1.49
CA ALA A 86 -17.65 4.54 2.05
C ALA A 86 -17.91 6.04 1.91
N HIS A 87 -16.88 6.88 2.13
CA HIS A 87 -16.97 8.33 1.92
C HIS A 87 -17.39 8.68 0.49
N PHE A 88 -16.91 7.94 -0.51
CA PHE A 88 -17.27 8.12 -1.93
C PHE A 88 -18.51 7.33 -2.37
N GLY A 89 -19.24 6.69 -1.45
CA GLY A 89 -20.41 5.88 -1.78
C GLY A 89 -20.09 4.64 -2.62
N ARG A 90 -18.90 4.07 -2.46
CA ARG A 90 -18.44 2.90 -3.22
C ARG A 90 -18.60 1.61 -2.43
N PRO A 91 -18.73 0.45 -3.13
CA PRO A 91 -18.88 -0.84 -2.47
C PRO A 91 -17.63 -1.22 -1.66
N ALA A 92 -17.84 -1.89 -0.54
CA ALA A 92 -16.76 -2.44 0.29
C ALA A 92 -15.98 -3.57 -0.42
N GLU A 93 -16.62 -4.27 -1.35
CA GLU A 93 -16.04 -5.37 -2.13
C GLU A 93 -16.15 -5.06 -3.64
N PRO A 94 -15.24 -4.22 -4.16
CA PRO A 94 -15.23 -3.89 -5.58
C PRO A 94 -14.70 -5.05 -6.42
N ALA A 95 -15.10 -5.08 -7.69
CA ALA A 95 -14.59 -6.04 -8.66
C ALA A 95 -13.16 -5.66 -9.10
N PRO A 96 -12.25 -6.63 -9.26
CA PRO A 96 -10.93 -6.37 -9.79
C PRO A 96 -10.98 -6.05 -11.31
N VAL A 97 -10.09 -5.15 -11.75
CA VAL A 97 -9.75 -5.07 -13.16
C VAL A 97 -8.77 -6.22 -13.54
N PRO A 98 -8.65 -6.61 -14.84
CA PRO A 98 -7.84 -7.77 -15.22
C PRO A 98 -6.39 -7.77 -14.67
N ALA A 99 -5.73 -6.60 -14.64
CA ALA A 99 -4.38 -6.48 -14.10
C ALA A 99 -4.32 -6.74 -12.59
N THR A 100 -5.29 -6.22 -11.83
CA THR A 100 -5.40 -6.46 -10.39
C THR A 100 -5.73 -7.93 -10.12
N ASP A 101 -6.66 -8.52 -10.88
CA ASP A 101 -7.04 -9.93 -10.75
C ASP A 101 -5.83 -10.86 -10.98
N ALA A 102 -5.06 -10.62 -12.03
CA ALA A 102 -3.83 -11.37 -12.28
C ALA A 102 -2.82 -11.24 -11.13
N PHE A 103 -2.67 -10.04 -10.57
CA PHE A 103 -1.71 -9.80 -9.48
C PHE A 103 -2.17 -10.44 -8.16
N VAL A 104 -3.44 -10.34 -7.79
CA VAL A 104 -3.95 -11.00 -6.58
C VAL A 104 -3.91 -12.53 -6.70
N GLY A 105 -4.11 -13.08 -7.90
CA GLY A 105 -3.87 -14.49 -8.18
C GLY A 105 -2.39 -14.90 -7.94
N GLN A 106 -1.44 -14.00 -8.23
CA GLN A 106 -0.03 -14.23 -7.90
C GLN A 106 0.22 -14.16 -6.39
N LEU A 107 -0.41 -13.20 -5.66
CA LEU A 107 -0.32 -13.13 -4.20
C LEU A 107 -0.81 -14.43 -3.55
N ALA A 108 -1.95 -14.97 -4.00
CA ALA A 108 -2.49 -16.22 -3.49
C ALA A 108 -1.53 -17.41 -3.74
N ARG A 109 -0.91 -17.49 -4.91
CA ARG A 109 0.14 -18.51 -5.17
C ARG A 109 1.30 -18.39 -4.20
N TRP A 110 1.84 -17.18 -4.02
CA TRP A 110 2.94 -16.94 -3.08
C TRP A 110 2.54 -17.25 -1.62
N GLY A 111 1.27 -17.02 -1.25
CA GLY A 111 0.74 -17.41 0.05
C GLY A 111 0.76 -18.92 0.24
N GLY A 112 0.23 -19.68 -0.71
CA GLY A 112 0.27 -21.15 -0.70
C GLY A 112 1.69 -21.74 -0.66
N GLU A 113 2.65 -21.07 -1.31
CA GLU A 113 4.08 -21.42 -1.30
C GLU A 113 4.83 -20.91 -0.05
N LYS A 114 4.19 -20.15 0.83
CA LYS A 114 4.81 -19.45 1.97
C LYS A 114 6.02 -18.59 1.55
N SER A 115 5.91 -17.93 0.40
CA SER A 115 6.99 -17.21 -0.22
C SER A 115 7.29 -15.88 0.50
N ALA A 116 8.59 -15.60 0.68
CA ALA A 116 9.05 -14.29 1.16
C ALA A 116 8.71 -13.12 0.21
N ALA A 117 8.26 -13.41 -1.03
CA ALA A 117 7.81 -12.39 -1.98
C ALA A 117 6.65 -11.54 -1.43
N LEU A 118 5.78 -12.11 -0.60
CA LEU A 118 4.71 -11.36 0.08
C LEU A 118 5.27 -10.22 0.96
N ILE A 119 6.38 -10.49 1.65
CA ILE A 119 7.06 -9.46 2.46
C ILE A 119 7.68 -8.38 1.57
N GLY A 120 8.18 -8.75 0.39
CA GLY A 120 8.66 -7.79 -0.61
C GLY A 120 7.55 -6.86 -1.10
N VAL A 121 6.35 -7.40 -1.37
CA VAL A 121 5.17 -6.60 -1.73
C VAL A 121 4.80 -5.66 -0.58
N LEU A 122 4.75 -6.17 0.64
CA LEU A 122 4.44 -5.35 1.82
C LEU A 122 5.48 -4.23 2.01
N TYR A 123 6.77 -4.51 1.82
CA TYR A 123 7.83 -3.50 1.89
C TYR A 123 7.61 -2.35 0.89
N VAL A 124 7.25 -2.67 -0.36
CA VAL A 124 6.98 -1.65 -1.38
C VAL A 124 5.78 -0.79 -1.01
N LEU A 125 4.70 -1.42 -0.56
CA LEU A 125 3.46 -0.73 -0.17
C LEU A 125 3.68 0.16 1.07
N GLU A 126 4.34 -0.35 2.10
CA GLU A 126 4.66 0.43 3.30
C GLU A 126 5.66 1.56 2.99
N GLY A 127 6.66 1.29 2.14
CA GLY A 127 7.60 2.32 1.70
C GLY A 127 6.92 3.47 0.96
N SER A 128 5.86 3.19 0.21
CA SER A 128 5.09 4.20 -0.54
C SER A 128 4.37 5.20 0.37
N THR A 129 4.05 4.84 1.62
CA THR A 129 3.37 5.74 2.57
C THR A 129 4.19 7.00 2.89
N ASN A 130 5.52 6.93 2.78
CA ASN A 130 6.38 8.10 2.96
C ASN A 130 6.11 9.23 1.96
N GLY A 131 5.77 8.87 0.72
CA GLY A 131 5.42 9.81 -0.34
C GLY A 131 3.93 10.14 -0.38
N SER A 132 3.06 9.18 -0.06
CA SER A 132 1.61 9.31 -0.24
C SER A 132 0.98 10.39 0.64
N ARG A 133 1.53 10.70 1.80
CA ARG A 133 1.08 11.81 2.65
C ARG A 133 1.17 13.18 1.94
N TYR A 134 2.15 13.39 1.07
CA TYR A 134 2.25 14.61 0.26
C TYR A 134 1.18 14.62 -0.84
N ILE A 135 0.89 13.45 -1.41
CA ILE A 135 -0.21 13.27 -2.35
C ILE A 135 -1.54 13.58 -1.66
N ALA A 136 -1.77 13.05 -0.45
CA ALA A 136 -2.98 13.36 0.32
C ALA A 136 -3.20 14.86 0.51
N ARG A 137 -2.15 15.61 0.82
CA ARG A 137 -2.22 17.09 0.94
C ARG A 137 -2.59 17.77 -0.38
N SER A 138 -2.03 17.30 -1.50
CA SER A 138 -2.33 17.82 -2.83
C SER A 138 -3.79 17.55 -3.22
N LEU A 139 -4.26 16.31 -3.01
CA LEU A 139 -5.62 15.89 -3.34
C LEU A 139 -6.67 16.53 -2.42
N ARG A 140 -6.34 16.72 -1.14
CA ARG A 140 -7.22 17.45 -0.21
C ARG A 140 -7.61 18.83 -0.77
N LYS A 141 -6.61 19.55 -1.26
CA LYS A 141 -6.84 20.86 -1.89
C LYS A 141 -7.61 20.74 -3.22
N ALA A 142 -7.20 19.78 -4.05
CA ALA A 142 -7.76 19.62 -5.39
C ALA A 142 -9.22 19.15 -5.39
N TYR A 143 -9.59 18.29 -4.44
CA TYR A 143 -10.94 17.72 -4.34
C TYR A 143 -11.81 18.43 -3.31
N ALA A 144 -11.30 19.47 -2.64
CA ALA A 144 -11.98 20.15 -1.54
C ALA A 144 -12.44 19.16 -0.42
N LEU A 145 -11.60 18.18 -0.10
CA LEU A 145 -11.86 17.18 0.93
C LEU A 145 -11.25 17.61 2.27
N ASP A 146 -11.85 17.12 3.36
CA ASP A 146 -11.22 17.11 4.67
C ASP A 146 -10.24 15.93 4.81
N LEU A 147 -10.29 15.18 5.90
CA LEU A 147 -9.48 13.96 6.08
C LEU A 147 -10.16 12.73 5.49
N ALA A 148 -11.49 12.73 5.42
CA ALA A 148 -12.27 11.64 4.87
C ALA A 148 -12.01 11.46 3.37
N GLY A 149 -11.87 10.22 2.94
CA GLY A 149 -11.55 9.86 1.55
C GLY A 149 -10.06 9.86 1.22
N LEU A 150 -9.16 10.15 2.18
CA LEU A 150 -7.71 10.20 2.00
C LEU A 150 -6.93 9.40 3.06
N GLY A 151 -7.62 8.64 3.91
CA GLY A 151 -7.03 7.88 5.02
C GLY A 151 -6.01 6.85 4.55
N TYR A 152 -6.25 6.20 3.43
CA TYR A 152 -5.32 5.27 2.81
C TYR A 152 -3.97 5.92 2.44
N LEU A 153 -3.99 7.17 1.99
CA LEU A 153 -2.78 7.89 1.58
C LEU A 153 -1.97 8.45 2.76
N ASP A 154 -2.60 8.70 3.90
CA ASP A 154 -1.92 9.23 5.09
C ASP A 154 -2.32 8.44 6.35
N PRO A 155 -2.03 7.12 6.41
CA PRO A 155 -2.50 6.24 7.48
C PRO A 155 -1.84 6.51 8.83
N TYR A 156 -0.71 7.18 8.82
CA TYR A 156 0.12 7.39 10.01
C TYR A 156 0.17 8.84 10.48
N GLY A 157 -0.20 9.80 9.64
CA GLY A 157 -0.12 11.21 10.00
C GLY A 157 1.31 11.60 10.42
N ASP A 158 1.42 12.22 11.60
CA ASP A 158 2.73 12.67 12.12
C ASP A 158 3.63 11.51 12.59
N ALA A 159 3.07 10.33 12.84
CA ALA A 159 3.83 9.14 13.23
C ALA A 159 4.55 8.44 12.04
N GLN A 160 4.39 8.93 10.80
CA GLN A 160 4.93 8.28 9.60
C GLN A 160 6.41 7.89 9.70
N THR A 161 7.26 8.76 10.19
CA THR A 161 8.71 8.51 10.27
C THR A 161 9.03 7.40 11.27
N GLU A 162 8.34 7.40 12.41
CA GLU A 162 8.51 6.40 13.47
C GLU A 162 7.97 5.04 13.01
N GLU A 163 6.80 4.98 12.42
CA GLU A 163 6.20 3.74 11.93
C GLU A 163 7.05 3.10 10.82
N TRP A 164 7.56 3.91 9.89
CA TRP A 164 8.49 3.40 8.86
C TRP A 164 9.81 2.90 9.47
N ALA A 165 10.36 3.57 10.49
CA ALA A 165 11.55 3.10 11.18
C ALA A 165 11.29 1.77 11.91
N ARG A 166 10.15 1.65 12.59
CA ARG A 166 9.70 0.42 13.27
C ARG A 166 9.53 -0.73 12.28
N PHE A 167 8.87 -0.48 11.16
CA PHE A 167 8.70 -1.47 10.09
C PHE A 167 10.04 -1.98 9.57
N LYS A 168 10.99 -1.09 9.25
CA LYS A 168 12.32 -1.48 8.78
C LYS A 168 13.14 -2.25 9.82
N ALA A 169 12.97 -1.94 11.10
CA ALA A 169 13.65 -2.65 12.17
C ALA A 169 13.12 -4.08 12.37
N ALA A 170 11.86 -4.31 12.00
CA ALA A 170 11.21 -5.62 12.07
C ALA A 170 11.44 -6.49 10.82
N LEU A 171 11.98 -5.93 9.71
CA LEU A 171 12.27 -6.62 8.46
C LEU A 171 13.59 -7.40 8.51
#